data_369cd25bf856b1101caf3afe55bb0720
#
_entry.id   369cd25bf856b1101caf3afe55bb0720
#
_cell.length_a   1.000
_cell.length_b   1.000
_cell.length_c   1.000
_cell.angle_alpha   90.00
_cell.angle_beta   90.00
_cell.angle_gamma   90.00
#
_symmetry.space_group_name_H-M   'P 1'
#
loop_
_entity.id
_entity.type
_entity.pdbx_description
1 polymer ?
#
loop_
_entity_poly.entity_id
_entity_poly.type
_entity_poly.pdbx_seq_one_letter_code
_entity_poly.pdbx_strand_id
1 'polypeptide(L)'
;MKNISRIGLVCALVLLFCLPALQAAPVKSLDQAAPLFQGFQGTFVLYDEAAAQYAVYNQPQSEKRLTPCSSFKIYNSLIALETGAAVDEKMVIAWNGQPSSITAWNRDHTMASAIQNSVVWYYQALAERIGPQRMQQNLDALPYGNRDISGGIDRFWLHSTLTISAREQVELLSRLYQDDLPFSSRNMAIVRKIILQSQADGVRFSGKTGSAYVGGQFTVGWFVGAVERDKRRYFFAVNIEGEKEASGIKARSIAVDVLKSLAILP
;
A
#
# COMPACT_ATOMS: atom_id res chain seq x y z
N MET A 1 -73.66 -28.59 -22.94
CA MET A 1 -73.06 -28.29 -21.64
C MET A 1 -71.71 -27.69 -21.94
N LYS A 2 -71.50 -26.36 -21.69
CA LYS A 2 -70.31 -25.60 -22.04
C LYS A 2 -69.38 -25.50 -20.84
N ASN A 3 -68.13 -26.04 -20.93
CA ASN A 3 -67.11 -25.87 -19.92
C ASN A 3 -66.40 -24.54 -20.16
N ILE A 4 -66.47 -23.63 -19.17
CA ILE A 4 -65.79 -22.36 -19.13
C ILE A 4 -64.48 -22.57 -18.36
N SER A 5 -63.34 -22.56 -19.06
CA SER A 5 -62.00 -22.60 -18.47
C SER A 5 -61.66 -21.22 -17.89
N ARG A 6 -61.39 -21.14 -16.58
CA ARG A 6 -60.90 -19.92 -15.91
C ARG A 6 -59.40 -19.87 -16.04
N ILE A 7 -58.90 -18.89 -16.82
CA ILE A 7 -57.49 -18.53 -16.88
C ILE A 7 -57.18 -17.60 -15.70
N GLY A 8 -56.44 -18.09 -14.74
CA GLY A 8 -55.96 -17.27 -13.61
C GLY A 8 -54.74 -16.45 -14.05
N LEU A 9 -54.87 -15.13 -14.02
CA LEU A 9 -53.78 -14.16 -14.26
C LEU A 9 -52.92 -14.06 -13.01
N VAL A 10 -51.68 -14.61 -13.04
CA VAL A 10 -50.70 -14.44 -11.99
C VAL A 10 -49.96 -13.15 -12.25
N CYS A 11 -50.25 -12.09 -11.51
CA CYS A 11 -49.44 -10.87 -11.49
C CYS A 11 -48.16 -11.12 -10.69
N ALA A 12 -47.05 -11.26 -11.37
CA ALA A 12 -45.70 -11.26 -10.74
C ALA A 12 -45.35 -9.83 -10.33
N LEU A 13 -45.34 -9.59 -9.01
CA LEU A 13 -44.86 -8.32 -8.42
C LEU A 13 -43.35 -8.32 -8.49
N VAL A 14 -42.76 -7.57 -9.41
CA VAL A 14 -41.29 -7.32 -9.47
C VAL A 14 -40.98 -6.28 -8.42
N LEU A 15 -40.46 -6.72 -7.27
CA LEU A 15 -39.83 -5.86 -6.27
C LEU A 15 -38.50 -5.36 -6.79
N LEU A 16 -38.45 -4.13 -7.29
CA LEU A 16 -37.20 -3.41 -7.54
C LEU A 16 -36.55 -3.10 -6.18
N PHE A 17 -35.54 -3.89 -5.81
CA PHE A 17 -34.61 -3.51 -4.76
C PHE A 17 -33.75 -2.37 -5.28
N CYS A 18 -34.06 -1.14 -4.88
CA CYS A 18 -33.11 -0.03 -4.98
C CYS A 18 -31.94 -0.33 -4.02
N LEU A 19 -30.83 -0.85 -4.54
CA LEU A 19 -29.57 -0.87 -3.82
C LEU A 19 -29.17 0.60 -3.56
N PRO A 20 -28.89 0.98 -2.29
CA PRO A 20 -28.39 2.33 -2.03
C PRO A 20 -27.07 2.50 -2.80
N ALA A 21 -26.97 3.57 -3.61
CA ALA A 21 -25.72 3.94 -4.24
C ALA A 21 -24.67 4.09 -3.15
N LEU A 22 -23.58 3.32 -3.25
CA LEU A 22 -22.45 3.42 -2.35
C LEU A 22 -21.89 4.85 -2.48
N GLN A 23 -22.24 5.71 -1.54
CA GLN A 23 -21.84 7.11 -1.57
C GLN A 23 -20.34 7.15 -1.31
N ALA A 24 -19.56 7.67 -2.26
CA ALA A 24 -18.12 7.82 -2.08
C ALA A 24 -17.85 8.61 -0.79
N ALA A 25 -16.87 8.15 0.01
CA ALA A 25 -16.50 8.85 1.24
C ALA A 25 -16.13 10.31 0.94
N PRO A 26 -16.60 11.27 1.76
CA PRO A 26 -16.35 12.68 1.51
C PRO A 26 -14.85 12.98 1.47
N VAL A 27 -14.42 13.80 0.51
CA VAL A 27 -13.03 14.21 0.34
C VAL A 27 -12.88 15.67 0.78
N LYS A 28 -11.96 15.89 1.74
CA LYS A 28 -11.57 17.24 2.19
C LYS A 28 -10.30 17.66 1.46
N SER A 29 -10.25 18.90 0.96
CA SER A 29 -9.00 19.44 0.42
C SER A 29 -7.95 19.68 1.52
N LEU A 30 -6.68 19.41 1.18
CA LEU A 30 -5.49 19.73 1.97
C LEU A 30 -4.57 20.70 1.22
N ASP A 31 -5.10 21.67 0.49
CA ASP A 31 -4.30 22.59 -0.33
C ASP A 31 -3.27 23.37 0.49
N GLN A 32 -3.50 23.56 1.80
CA GLN A 32 -2.53 24.14 2.72
C GLN A 32 -1.23 23.31 2.87
N ALA A 33 -1.22 22.04 2.42
CA ALA A 33 -0.02 21.20 2.42
C ALA A 33 0.94 21.52 1.25
N ALA A 34 0.51 22.30 0.24
CA ALA A 34 1.31 22.61 -0.95
C ALA A 34 2.74 23.09 -0.65
N PRO A 35 2.98 24.02 0.30
CA PRO A 35 4.34 24.49 0.61
C PRO A 35 5.27 23.38 1.13
N LEU A 36 4.72 22.34 1.75
CA LEU A 36 5.50 21.23 2.31
C LEU A 36 6.10 20.33 1.22
N PHE A 37 5.55 20.36 0.01
CA PHE A 37 6.06 19.60 -1.15
C PHE A 37 7.29 20.25 -1.80
N GLN A 38 7.65 21.49 -1.44
CA GLN A 38 8.90 22.16 -1.84
C GLN A 38 9.14 22.13 -3.37
N GLY A 39 8.08 22.27 -4.17
CA GLY A 39 8.14 22.26 -5.63
C GLY A 39 8.10 20.88 -6.29
N PHE A 40 8.13 19.76 -5.54
CA PHE A 40 7.89 18.46 -6.12
C PHE A 40 6.44 18.33 -6.61
N GLN A 41 6.26 17.73 -7.78
CA GLN A 41 4.95 17.23 -8.18
C GLN A 41 4.60 16.03 -7.29
N GLY A 42 3.45 16.08 -6.62
CA GLY A 42 3.11 14.99 -5.71
C GLY A 42 1.72 15.13 -5.13
N THR A 43 1.37 14.19 -4.25
CA THR A 43 0.10 14.16 -3.51
C THR A 43 0.30 13.63 -2.11
N PHE A 44 -0.59 14.03 -1.21
CA PHE A 44 -0.81 13.42 0.09
C PHE A 44 -2.26 12.97 0.19
N VAL A 45 -2.47 11.69 0.48
CA VAL A 45 -3.80 11.12 0.76
C VAL A 45 -3.82 10.66 2.20
N LEU A 46 -4.83 11.09 2.94
CA LEU A 46 -5.14 10.66 4.30
C LEU A 46 -6.54 10.06 4.34
N TYR A 47 -6.71 8.95 5.04
CA TYR A 47 -8.00 8.42 5.43
C TYR A 47 -8.11 8.38 6.95
N ASP A 48 -9.04 9.14 7.51
CA ASP A 48 -9.45 9.06 8.91
C ASP A 48 -10.53 7.99 9.03
N GLU A 49 -10.17 6.84 9.59
CA GLU A 49 -11.08 5.71 9.69
C GLU A 49 -12.30 6.01 10.58
N ALA A 50 -12.09 6.70 11.71
CA ALA A 50 -13.17 7.01 12.64
C ALA A 50 -14.21 7.99 12.05
N ALA A 51 -13.76 8.90 11.18
CA ALA A 51 -14.62 9.85 10.48
C ALA A 51 -15.14 9.31 9.15
N ALA A 52 -14.64 8.17 8.67
CA ALA A 52 -14.85 7.64 7.32
C ALA A 52 -14.60 8.71 6.23
N GLN A 53 -13.55 9.54 6.40
CA GLN A 53 -13.30 10.71 5.58
C GLN A 53 -11.91 10.68 4.98
N TYR A 54 -11.82 11.01 3.69
CA TYR A 54 -10.56 11.29 3.03
C TYR A 54 -10.19 12.77 3.11
N ALA A 55 -8.88 13.05 3.26
CA ALA A 55 -8.31 14.37 3.11
C ALA A 55 -7.15 14.28 2.10
N VAL A 56 -7.16 15.12 1.07
CA VAL A 56 -6.27 14.96 -0.09
C VAL A 56 -5.67 16.30 -0.49
N TYR A 57 -4.35 16.33 -0.65
CA TYR A 57 -3.63 17.35 -1.40
C TYR A 57 -3.40 16.85 -2.82
N ASN A 58 -3.69 17.68 -3.82
CA ASN A 58 -3.54 17.40 -5.25
C ASN A 58 -4.29 16.12 -5.67
N GLN A 59 -5.61 16.20 -5.65
CA GLN A 59 -6.49 15.07 -5.97
C GLN A 59 -6.20 14.41 -7.34
N PRO A 60 -5.96 15.12 -8.45
CA PRO A 60 -5.61 14.47 -9.70
C PRO A 60 -4.37 13.56 -9.61
N GLN A 61 -3.34 13.99 -8.87
CA GLN A 61 -2.14 13.20 -8.65
C GLN A 61 -2.39 11.99 -7.74
N SER A 62 -3.39 12.06 -6.85
CA SER A 62 -3.73 10.97 -5.94
C SER A 62 -4.27 9.73 -6.66
N GLU A 63 -4.85 9.92 -7.84
CA GLU A 63 -5.40 8.86 -8.70
C GLU A 63 -4.40 8.37 -9.76
N LYS A 64 -3.30 9.11 -9.96
CA LYS A 64 -2.25 8.72 -10.91
C LYS A 64 -1.50 7.49 -10.38
N ARG A 65 -1.47 6.43 -11.19
CA ARG A 65 -0.70 5.23 -10.87
C ARG A 65 0.77 5.42 -11.23
N LEU A 66 1.64 5.15 -10.26
CA LEU A 66 3.10 5.16 -10.38
C LEU A 66 3.66 3.81 -9.95
N THR A 67 4.90 3.51 -10.35
CA THR A 67 5.60 2.33 -9.84
C THR A 67 5.70 2.38 -8.30
N PRO A 68 5.31 1.31 -7.58
CA PRO A 68 5.28 1.32 -6.11
C PRO A 68 6.69 1.28 -5.50
N CYS A 69 7.68 0.83 -6.23
CA CYS A 69 9.01 0.62 -5.70
C CYS A 69 8.99 -0.21 -4.40
N SER A 70 9.79 0.17 -3.42
CA SER A 70 9.87 -0.57 -2.15
C SER A 70 8.63 -0.49 -1.26
N SER A 71 7.60 0.30 -1.58
CA SER A 71 6.33 0.24 -0.85
C SER A 71 5.61 -1.10 -1.08
N PHE A 72 5.81 -1.74 -2.24
CA PHE A 72 5.29 -3.08 -2.54
C PHE A 72 5.78 -4.16 -1.57
N LYS A 73 6.89 -3.95 -0.87
CA LYS A 73 7.42 -4.92 0.11
C LYS A 73 6.41 -5.27 1.22
N ILE A 74 5.45 -4.40 1.53
CA ILE A 74 4.33 -4.69 2.44
C ILE A 74 3.55 -5.91 1.93
N TYR A 75 3.12 -5.88 0.67
CA TYR A 75 2.29 -6.93 0.07
C TYR A 75 3.12 -8.13 -0.40
N ASN A 76 4.38 -7.92 -0.81
CA ASN A 76 5.31 -9.02 -1.07
C ASN A 76 5.53 -9.87 0.19
N SER A 77 5.70 -9.24 1.37
CA SER A 77 5.78 -9.95 2.66
C SER A 77 4.51 -10.73 2.96
N LEU A 78 3.36 -10.12 2.76
CA LEU A 78 2.06 -10.75 3.01
C LEU A 78 1.83 -11.96 2.10
N ILE A 79 2.09 -11.82 0.81
CA ILE A 79 2.01 -12.92 -0.17
C ILE A 79 3.00 -14.04 0.17
N ALA A 80 4.23 -13.68 0.57
CA ALA A 80 5.23 -14.68 0.96
C ALA A 80 4.81 -15.51 2.16
N LEU A 81 4.22 -14.89 3.18
CA LEU A 81 3.68 -15.56 4.35
C LEU A 81 2.49 -16.45 3.99
N GLU A 82 1.57 -15.96 3.16
CA GLU A 82 0.37 -16.67 2.78
C GLU A 82 0.65 -17.89 1.89
N THR A 83 1.63 -17.78 1.00
CA THR A 83 2.04 -18.87 0.10
C THR A 83 3.01 -19.87 0.74
N GLY A 84 3.43 -19.62 1.99
CA GLY A 84 4.45 -20.43 2.68
C GLY A 84 5.86 -20.24 2.12
N ALA A 85 6.11 -19.27 1.24
CA ALA A 85 7.46 -18.91 0.79
C ALA A 85 8.31 -18.32 1.93
N ALA A 86 7.64 -17.79 2.96
CA ALA A 86 8.21 -17.49 4.26
C ALA A 86 7.31 -18.03 5.38
N VAL A 87 7.90 -18.57 6.45
CA VAL A 87 7.16 -19.13 7.59
C VAL A 87 6.75 -18.07 8.61
N ASP A 88 7.60 -17.06 8.79
CA ASP A 88 7.38 -15.92 9.69
C ASP A 88 8.34 -14.77 9.36
N GLU A 89 8.27 -13.69 10.16
CA GLU A 89 9.12 -12.51 10.04
C GLU A 89 10.59 -12.73 10.42
N LYS A 90 10.92 -13.88 11.02
CA LYS A 90 12.29 -14.23 11.46
C LYS A 90 13.01 -15.08 10.43
N MET A 91 12.32 -15.54 9.38
CA MET A 91 12.96 -16.36 8.33
C MET A 91 14.16 -15.64 7.73
N VAL A 92 15.33 -16.25 7.87
CA VAL A 92 16.60 -15.75 7.32
C VAL A 92 16.77 -16.16 5.86
N ILE A 93 17.16 -15.21 5.02
CA ILE A 93 17.79 -15.49 3.73
C ILE A 93 19.25 -15.06 3.85
N ALA A 94 20.18 -15.99 3.60
CA ALA A 94 21.59 -15.73 3.64
C ALA A 94 22.00 -14.78 2.49
N TRP A 95 22.88 -13.85 2.80
CA TRP A 95 23.46 -12.95 1.81
C TRP A 95 24.36 -13.75 0.83
N ASN A 96 24.22 -13.46 -0.44
CA ASN A 96 24.96 -14.14 -1.51
C ASN A 96 26.42 -13.65 -1.68
N GLY A 97 26.89 -12.73 -0.82
CA GLY A 97 28.24 -12.17 -0.88
C GLY A 97 28.42 -11.05 -1.91
N GLN A 98 27.37 -10.67 -2.67
CA GLN A 98 27.47 -9.58 -3.64
C GLN A 98 27.43 -8.21 -2.96
N PRO A 99 28.52 -7.42 -2.98
CA PRO A 99 28.56 -6.14 -2.26
C PRO A 99 27.58 -5.12 -2.86
N SER A 100 26.85 -4.46 -1.98
CA SER A 100 26.04 -3.29 -2.29
C SER A 100 26.70 -2.03 -1.76
N SER A 101 26.49 -0.88 -2.41
CA SER A 101 26.86 0.43 -1.86
C SER A 101 26.11 0.78 -0.57
N ILE A 102 24.99 0.11 -0.30
CA ILE A 102 24.24 0.25 0.95
C ILE A 102 24.78 -0.80 1.94
N THR A 103 25.66 -0.38 2.84
CA THR A 103 26.37 -1.26 3.79
C THR A 103 25.41 -2.14 4.60
N ALA A 104 24.23 -1.61 4.97
CA ALA A 104 23.22 -2.36 5.72
C ALA A 104 22.68 -3.59 4.99
N TRP A 105 22.89 -3.69 3.65
CA TRP A 105 22.43 -4.81 2.84
C TRP A 105 23.44 -5.98 2.78
N ASN A 106 24.68 -5.73 3.16
CA ASN A 106 25.81 -6.67 3.01
C ASN A 106 25.89 -7.65 4.20
N ARG A 107 24.83 -8.34 4.49
CA ARG A 107 24.71 -9.35 5.55
C ARG A 107 23.44 -10.16 5.38
N ASP A 108 23.30 -11.25 6.12
CA ASP A 108 22.06 -12.02 6.25
C ASP A 108 20.93 -11.16 6.80
N HIS A 109 19.73 -11.37 6.29
CA HIS A 109 18.53 -10.67 6.75
C HIS A 109 17.40 -11.61 7.09
N THR A 110 16.66 -11.28 8.15
CA THR A 110 15.29 -11.75 8.37
C THR A 110 14.31 -10.90 7.55
N MET A 111 13.06 -11.34 7.37
CA MET A 111 12.04 -10.53 6.73
C MET A 111 11.85 -9.19 7.47
N ALA A 112 11.84 -9.22 8.81
CA ALA A 112 11.72 -8.02 9.63
C ALA A 112 12.89 -7.04 9.40
N SER A 113 14.14 -7.52 9.40
CA SER A 113 15.29 -6.65 9.15
C SER A 113 15.36 -6.19 7.69
N ALA A 114 14.92 -7.01 6.74
CA ALA A 114 14.91 -6.69 5.31
C ALA A 114 13.90 -5.59 4.97
N ILE A 115 12.70 -5.58 5.57
CA ILE A 115 11.73 -4.51 5.33
C ILE A 115 12.20 -3.19 5.94
N GLN A 116 12.76 -3.22 7.16
CA GLN A 116 13.28 -2.04 7.86
C GLN A 116 14.44 -1.37 7.08
N ASN A 117 15.37 -2.18 6.54
CA ASN A 117 16.49 -1.69 5.75
C ASN A 117 16.20 -1.60 4.25
N SER A 118 14.95 -1.90 3.84
CA SER A 118 14.51 -1.88 2.43
C SER A 118 15.36 -2.73 1.50
N VAL A 119 15.85 -3.89 1.95
CA VAL A 119 16.80 -4.78 1.25
C VAL A 119 16.16 -5.32 -0.03
N VAL A 120 16.68 -4.94 -1.19
CA VAL A 120 16.09 -5.32 -2.48
C VAL A 120 16.34 -6.80 -2.76
N TRP A 121 17.57 -7.28 -2.64
CA TRP A 121 17.94 -8.66 -2.97
C TRP A 121 17.14 -9.71 -2.13
N TYR A 122 16.82 -9.39 -0.85
CA TYR A 122 15.99 -10.27 -0.02
C TYR A 122 14.60 -10.45 -0.63
N TYR A 123 13.98 -9.35 -1.05
CA TYR A 123 12.63 -9.36 -1.63
C TYR A 123 12.58 -9.90 -3.06
N GLN A 124 13.67 -9.83 -3.80
CA GLN A 124 13.84 -10.51 -5.09
C GLN A 124 13.87 -12.04 -4.87
N ALA A 125 14.73 -12.52 -3.97
CA ALA A 125 14.78 -13.93 -3.61
C ALA A 125 13.44 -14.45 -3.04
N LEU A 126 12.73 -13.61 -2.29
CA LEU A 126 11.42 -13.94 -1.76
C LEU A 126 10.37 -14.07 -2.87
N ALA A 127 10.35 -13.15 -3.83
CA ALA A 127 9.45 -13.19 -4.98
C ALA A 127 9.73 -14.39 -5.90
N GLU A 128 10.99 -14.76 -6.09
CA GLU A 128 11.38 -15.97 -6.80
C GLU A 128 10.86 -17.24 -6.10
N ARG A 129 10.93 -17.31 -4.76
CA ARG A 129 10.37 -18.42 -3.96
C ARG A 129 8.85 -18.49 -4.05
N ILE A 130 8.16 -17.36 -4.12
CA ILE A 130 6.72 -17.31 -4.38
C ILE A 130 6.43 -17.86 -5.77
N GLY A 131 7.19 -17.45 -6.76
CA GLY A 131 7.03 -17.79 -8.17
C GLY A 131 5.94 -16.99 -8.88
N PRO A 132 6.01 -16.86 -10.22
CA PRO A 132 5.14 -15.96 -10.97
C PRO A 132 3.66 -16.33 -10.88
N GLN A 133 3.33 -17.62 -10.93
CA GLN A 133 1.94 -18.07 -10.88
C GLN A 133 1.25 -17.68 -9.56
N ARG A 134 1.88 -17.99 -8.42
CA ARG A 134 1.31 -17.68 -7.09
C ARG A 134 1.31 -16.17 -6.82
N MET A 135 2.34 -15.45 -7.29
CA MET A 135 2.37 -13.99 -7.20
C MET A 135 1.19 -13.38 -7.93
N GLN A 136 0.93 -13.78 -9.19
CA GLN A 136 -0.18 -13.26 -9.98
C GLN A 136 -1.53 -13.59 -9.33
N GLN A 137 -1.74 -14.85 -8.90
CA GLN A 137 -2.99 -15.26 -8.24
C GLN A 137 -3.31 -14.40 -6.99
N ASN A 138 -2.30 -14.10 -6.18
CA ASN A 138 -2.48 -13.26 -5.00
C ASN A 138 -2.69 -11.78 -5.35
N LEU A 139 -2.03 -11.26 -6.37
CA LEU A 139 -2.26 -9.90 -6.86
C LEU A 139 -3.65 -9.75 -7.51
N ASP A 140 -4.16 -10.78 -8.19
CA ASP A 140 -5.51 -10.78 -8.77
C ASP A 140 -6.60 -10.75 -7.68
N ALA A 141 -6.34 -11.36 -6.53
CA ALA A 141 -7.21 -11.32 -5.36
C ALA A 141 -7.14 -9.97 -4.60
N LEU A 142 -6.08 -9.19 -4.82
CA LEU A 142 -5.92 -7.85 -4.26
C LEU A 142 -6.32 -6.78 -5.28
N PRO A 143 -7.01 -5.69 -4.89
CA PRO A 143 -7.19 -4.53 -5.77
C PRO A 143 -5.90 -3.69 -5.84
N TYR A 144 -4.76 -4.31 -6.19
CA TYR A 144 -3.45 -3.66 -6.22
C TYR A 144 -3.18 -3.07 -7.61
N GLY A 145 -3.58 -1.82 -7.81
CA GLY A 145 -3.28 -1.07 -9.02
C GLY A 145 -3.60 -1.82 -10.32
N ASN A 146 -2.63 -1.90 -11.23
CA ASN A 146 -2.78 -2.61 -12.51
C ASN A 146 -2.50 -4.11 -12.45
N ARG A 147 -1.94 -4.64 -11.36
CA ARG A 147 -1.62 -6.07 -11.12
C ARG A 147 -0.66 -6.68 -12.15
N ASP A 148 0.08 -5.87 -12.87
CA ASP A 148 0.96 -6.31 -13.97
C ASP A 148 2.34 -6.72 -13.45
N ILE A 149 2.66 -8.02 -13.53
CA ILE A 149 3.96 -8.60 -13.16
C ILE A 149 4.81 -8.97 -14.38
N SER A 150 4.43 -8.58 -15.61
CA SER A 150 5.11 -8.94 -16.86
C SER A 150 6.56 -8.43 -16.93
N GLY A 151 6.92 -7.46 -16.11
CA GLY A 151 8.28 -6.90 -16.02
C GLY A 151 9.33 -7.83 -15.41
N GLY A 152 8.94 -9.04 -14.97
CA GLY A 152 9.82 -10.05 -14.37
C GLY A 152 9.60 -10.20 -12.87
N ILE A 153 9.59 -11.47 -12.41
CA ILE A 153 9.18 -11.82 -11.02
C ILE A 153 10.04 -11.15 -9.95
N ASP A 154 11.29 -10.85 -10.24
CA ASP A 154 12.26 -10.23 -9.32
C ASP A 154 12.30 -8.70 -9.40
N ARG A 155 11.56 -8.06 -10.33
CA ARG A 155 11.71 -6.63 -10.62
C ARG A 155 10.42 -5.88 -10.99
N PHE A 156 9.29 -6.54 -11.20
CA PHE A 156 8.05 -5.93 -11.70
C PHE A 156 7.56 -4.72 -10.86
N TRP A 157 7.94 -4.64 -9.58
CA TRP A 157 7.63 -3.51 -8.68
C TRP A 157 8.71 -2.43 -8.62
N LEU A 158 9.91 -2.70 -9.20
CA LEU A 158 11.04 -1.78 -9.25
C LEU A 158 11.01 -1.04 -10.58
N HIS A 159 10.58 0.19 -10.62
CA HIS A 159 10.51 1.01 -11.85
C HIS A 159 10.23 0.19 -13.14
N SER A 160 9.16 -0.58 -13.11
CA SER A 160 8.78 -1.53 -14.16
C SER A 160 7.24 -1.51 -14.36
N THR A 161 6.60 -2.66 -14.59
CA THR A 161 5.23 -2.76 -15.10
C THR A 161 4.14 -2.57 -14.04
N LEU A 162 4.41 -2.95 -12.78
CA LEU A 162 3.43 -2.77 -11.70
C LEU A 162 3.27 -1.29 -11.34
N THR A 163 2.04 -0.82 -11.30
CA THR A 163 1.71 0.56 -10.90
C THR A 163 0.51 0.61 -9.96
N ILE A 164 0.50 1.60 -9.08
CA ILE A 164 -0.56 1.85 -8.08
C ILE A 164 -0.67 3.35 -7.80
N SER A 165 -1.88 3.82 -7.46
CA SER A 165 -2.12 5.20 -7.03
C SER A 165 -1.98 5.37 -5.51
N ALA A 166 -1.83 6.62 -5.06
CA ALA A 166 -1.79 6.93 -3.63
C ALA A 166 -3.13 6.58 -2.96
N ARG A 167 -4.23 6.79 -3.66
CA ARG A 167 -5.57 6.44 -3.17
C ARG A 167 -5.70 4.94 -2.94
N GLU A 168 -5.31 4.12 -3.92
CA GLU A 168 -5.33 2.65 -3.81
C GLU A 168 -4.40 2.14 -2.69
N GLN A 169 -3.23 2.76 -2.47
CA GLN A 169 -2.33 2.43 -1.35
C GLN A 169 -3.01 2.63 0.01
N VAL A 170 -3.73 3.75 0.20
CA VAL A 170 -4.44 4.05 1.45
C VAL A 170 -5.59 3.07 1.67
N GLU A 171 -6.35 2.73 0.65
CA GLU A 171 -7.44 1.76 0.72
C GLU A 171 -6.93 0.37 1.13
N LEU A 172 -5.87 -0.10 0.51
CA LEU A 172 -5.24 -1.38 0.84
C LEU A 172 -4.67 -1.40 2.25
N LEU A 173 -4.03 -0.30 2.71
CA LEU A 173 -3.54 -0.19 4.08
C LEU A 173 -4.69 -0.23 5.09
N SER A 174 -5.78 0.49 4.85
CA SER A 174 -6.96 0.44 5.71
C SER A 174 -7.49 -0.99 5.85
N ARG A 175 -7.64 -1.71 4.75
CA ARG A 175 -8.08 -3.11 4.74
C ARG A 175 -7.11 -4.05 5.44
N LEU A 176 -5.79 -3.82 5.30
CA LEU A 176 -4.76 -4.58 6.04
C LEU A 176 -4.92 -4.45 7.56
N TYR A 177 -5.29 -3.27 8.04
CA TYR A 177 -5.48 -3.02 9.47
C TYR A 177 -6.86 -3.46 10.00
N GLN A 178 -7.83 -3.64 9.13
CA GLN A 178 -9.17 -4.14 9.44
C GLN A 178 -9.27 -5.67 9.32
N ASP A 179 -8.19 -6.36 8.97
CA ASP A 179 -8.18 -7.79 8.63
C ASP A 179 -9.15 -8.15 7.47
N ASP A 180 -9.34 -7.18 6.53
CA ASP A 180 -10.26 -7.28 5.38
C ASP A 180 -9.51 -7.50 4.04
N LEU A 181 -8.40 -8.22 4.06
CA LEU A 181 -7.73 -8.70 2.86
C LEU A 181 -7.87 -10.24 2.77
N PRO A 182 -7.76 -10.85 1.57
CA PRO A 182 -7.91 -12.29 1.39
C PRO A 182 -6.68 -13.08 1.89
N PHE A 183 -6.23 -12.76 3.10
CA PHE A 183 -5.07 -13.35 3.76
C PHE A 183 -5.40 -13.66 5.22
N SER A 184 -4.64 -14.56 5.85
CA SER A 184 -4.86 -14.90 7.25
C SER A 184 -4.57 -13.71 8.18
N SER A 185 -5.38 -13.54 9.24
CA SER A 185 -5.19 -12.48 10.25
C SER A 185 -3.81 -12.56 10.91
N ARG A 186 -3.25 -13.79 11.06
CA ARG A 186 -1.88 -13.99 11.55
C ARG A 186 -0.86 -13.29 10.64
N ASN A 187 -0.94 -13.49 9.34
CA ASN A 187 0.00 -12.96 8.37
C ASN A 187 -0.14 -11.43 8.25
N MET A 188 -1.36 -10.92 8.28
CA MET A 188 -1.63 -9.47 8.35
C MET A 188 -1.05 -8.84 9.62
N ALA A 189 -1.20 -9.50 10.78
CA ALA A 189 -0.62 -9.03 12.04
C ALA A 189 0.93 -8.99 12.01
N ILE A 190 1.57 -9.99 11.41
CA ILE A 190 3.02 -10.00 11.21
C ILE A 190 3.46 -8.80 10.35
N VAL A 191 2.75 -8.54 9.24
CA VAL A 191 3.10 -7.43 8.34
C VAL A 191 2.93 -6.09 9.04
N ARG A 192 1.82 -5.87 9.77
CA ARG A 192 1.64 -4.66 10.59
C ARG A 192 2.77 -4.47 11.60
N LYS A 193 3.25 -5.55 12.22
CA LYS A 193 4.37 -5.52 13.18
C LYS A 193 5.68 -5.11 12.53
N ILE A 194 6.04 -5.67 11.37
CA ILE A 194 7.34 -5.42 10.74
C ILE A 194 7.46 -4.07 10.04
N ILE A 195 6.34 -3.40 9.73
CA ILE A 195 6.34 -2.03 9.18
C ILE A 195 6.28 -0.95 10.27
N LEU A 196 6.21 -1.33 11.56
CA LEU A 196 6.25 -0.37 12.67
C LEU A 196 7.60 0.35 12.69
N GLN A 197 7.57 1.68 12.70
CA GLN A 197 8.75 2.55 12.71
C GLN A 197 9.06 3.06 14.12
N SER A 198 8.02 3.48 14.85
CA SER A 198 8.15 3.94 16.23
C SER A 198 6.87 3.76 17.03
N GLN A 199 7.03 3.63 18.33
CA GLN A 199 5.93 3.62 19.30
C GLN A 199 6.37 4.40 20.53
N ALA A 200 5.78 5.57 20.74
CA ALA A 200 6.06 6.45 21.85
C ALA A 200 4.81 7.30 22.16
N ASP A 201 4.62 7.68 23.43
CA ASP A 201 3.59 8.62 23.87
C ASP A 201 2.16 8.29 23.38
N GLY A 202 1.82 7.01 23.36
CA GLY A 202 0.52 6.52 22.87
C GLY A 202 0.35 6.56 21.36
N VAL A 203 1.38 6.95 20.59
CA VAL A 203 1.37 6.99 19.14
C VAL A 203 2.16 5.80 18.57
N ARG A 204 1.55 5.05 17.66
CA ARG A 204 2.21 4.03 16.83
C ARG A 204 2.31 4.57 15.41
N PHE A 205 3.52 4.70 14.91
CA PHE A 205 3.80 5.19 13.57
C PHE A 205 4.40 4.08 12.74
N SER A 206 3.70 3.68 11.69
CA SER A 206 4.08 2.59 10.81
C SER A 206 4.23 3.10 9.38
N GLY A 207 5.10 2.48 8.59
CA GLY A 207 5.18 2.83 7.19
C GLY A 207 6.34 2.22 6.44
N LYS A 208 6.29 2.40 5.10
CA LYS A 208 7.31 1.93 4.17
C LYS A 208 7.62 2.97 3.11
N THR A 209 8.90 3.25 2.92
CA THR A 209 9.41 4.08 1.84
C THR A 209 9.53 3.29 0.53
N GLY A 210 9.41 3.99 -0.60
CA GLY A 210 9.76 3.48 -1.93
C GLY A 210 10.53 4.55 -2.70
N SER A 211 11.48 4.15 -3.55
CA SER A 211 12.21 5.08 -4.42
C SER A 211 12.47 4.43 -5.77
N ALA A 212 12.22 5.15 -6.86
CA ALA A 212 12.77 4.83 -8.16
C ALA A 212 14.10 5.57 -8.34
N TYR A 213 15.15 4.82 -8.72
CA TYR A 213 16.46 5.36 -9.02
C TYR A 213 16.79 5.07 -10.47
N VAL A 214 16.84 6.13 -11.29
CA VAL A 214 16.98 6.03 -12.74
C VAL A 214 18.02 7.04 -13.19
N GLY A 215 18.97 6.61 -14.03
CA GLY A 215 20.01 7.50 -14.56
C GLY A 215 20.86 8.19 -13.48
N GLY A 216 21.05 7.55 -12.33
CA GLY A 216 21.81 8.14 -11.22
C GLY A 216 21.02 9.09 -10.32
N GLN A 217 19.70 9.24 -10.52
CA GLN A 217 18.86 10.17 -9.80
C GLN A 217 17.62 9.49 -9.21
N PHE A 218 17.10 10.02 -8.10
CA PHE A 218 15.81 9.64 -7.55
C PHE A 218 14.71 10.43 -8.26
N THR A 219 13.82 9.71 -8.96
CA THR A 219 12.76 10.31 -9.81
C THR A 219 11.35 10.09 -9.27
N VAL A 220 11.14 9.08 -8.42
CA VAL A 220 9.86 8.82 -7.72
C VAL A 220 10.16 8.46 -6.27
N GLY A 221 9.46 9.12 -5.36
CA GLY A 221 9.51 8.83 -3.93
C GLY A 221 8.14 8.48 -3.37
N TRP A 222 8.06 7.45 -2.54
CA TRP A 222 6.88 7.03 -1.81
C TRP A 222 7.12 6.97 -0.32
N PHE A 223 6.11 7.32 0.46
CA PHE A 223 5.97 6.87 1.83
C PHE A 223 4.50 6.58 2.13
N VAL A 224 4.23 5.34 2.53
CA VAL A 224 2.88 4.85 2.80
C VAL A 224 2.83 4.25 4.20
N GLY A 225 1.75 4.49 4.94
CA GLY A 225 1.74 4.04 6.32
C GLY A 225 0.46 4.33 7.09
N ALA A 226 0.55 4.10 8.40
CA ALA A 226 -0.53 4.31 9.35
C ALA A 226 -0.04 5.02 10.61
N VAL A 227 -0.92 5.81 11.21
CA VAL A 227 -0.78 6.33 12.57
C VAL A 227 -1.94 5.81 13.41
N GLU A 228 -1.61 5.17 14.52
CA GLU A 228 -2.58 4.77 15.55
C GLU A 228 -2.35 5.65 16.78
N ARG A 229 -3.37 6.41 17.20
CA ARG A 229 -3.33 7.33 18.33
C ARG A 229 -4.71 7.46 18.96
N ASP A 230 -4.81 7.38 20.29
CA ASP A 230 -6.05 7.61 21.04
C ASP A 230 -7.24 6.77 20.53
N LYS A 231 -7.00 5.49 20.18
CA LYS A 231 -7.94 4.53 19.57
C LYS A 231 -8.43 4.94 18.16
N ARG A 232 -7.82 5.95 17.54
CA ARG A 232 -8.06 6.34 16.15
C ARG A 232 -6.96 5.79 15.25
N ARG A 233 -7.33 5.48 14.02
CA ARG A 233 -6.40 5.06 12.98
C ARG A 233 -6.49 6.00 11.79
N TYR A 234 -5.33 6.38 11.30
CA TYR A 234 -5.16 7.21 10.11
C TYR A 234 -4.26 6.48 9.14
N PHE A 235 -4.70 6.34 7.91
CA PHE A 235 -3.91 5.72 6.84
C PHE A 235 -3.50 6.80 5.85
N PHE A 236 -2.26 6.77 5.42
CA PHE A 236 -1.75 7.81 4.53
C PHE A 236 -0.84 7.25 3.45
N ALA A 237 -0.78 7.97 2.32
CA ALA A 237 0.20 7.77 1.27
C ALA A 237 0.66 9.12 0.72
N VAL A 238 1.98 9.25 0.55
CA VAL A 238 2.63 10.33 -0.16
C VAL A 238 3.33 9.75 -1.37
N ASN A 239 3.16 10.37 -2.53
CA ASN A 239 4.13 10.24 -3.61
C ASN A 239 4.66 11.60 -4.05
N ILE A 240 5.87 11.60 -4.54
CA ILE A 240 6.51 12.74 -5.20
C ILE A 240 7.21 12.28 -6.46
N GLU A 241 7.20 13.12 -7.47
CA GLU A 241 7.94 12.98 -8.73
C GLU A 241 8.83 14.19 -8.95
N GLY A 242 9.98 13.98 -9.60
CA GLY A 242 10.92 15.02 -9.96
C GLY A 242 12.08 14.48 -10.78
N GLU A 243 12.85 15.35 -11.40
CA GLU A 243 14.05 14.95 -12.16
C GLU A 243 15.17 14.43 -11.27
N LYS A 244 15.23 14.89 -10.02
CA LYS A 244 16.22 14.54 -9.00
C LYS A 244 15.63 14.65 -7.60
N GLU A 245 16.25 13.97 -6.64
CA GLU A 245 15.93 14.04 -5.20
C GLU A 245 14.52 13.57 -4.80
N ALA A 246 13.67 13.15 -5.74
CA ALA A 246 12.36 12.60 -5.44
C ALA A 246 12.49 11.21 -4.81
N SER A 247 13.00 11.14 -3.59
CA SER A 247 13.27 9.89 -2.88
C SER A 247 12.19 9.54 -1.86
N GLY A 248 12.15 8.26 -1.44
CA GLY A 248 11.27 7.82 -0.36
C GLY A 248 11.61 8.47 0.99
N ILE A 249 12.88 8.87 1.22
CA ILE A 249 13.27 9.62 2.41
C ILE A 249 12.62 11.01 2.38
N LYS A 250 12.65 11.68 1.23
CA LYS A 250 12.00 12.98 1.04
C LYS A 250 10.48 12.87 1.19
N ALA A 251 9.86 11.87 0.57
CA ALA A 251 8.43 11.60 0.73
C ALA A 251 8.05 11.36 2.21
N ARG A 252 8.91 10.63 2.97
CA ARG A 252 8.70 10.42 4.41
C ARG A 252 8.78 11.74 5.19
N SER A 253 9.73 12.63 4.89
CA SER A 253 9.82 13.95 5.52
C SER A 253 8.54 14.74 5.31
N ILE A 254 8.09 14.84 4.05
CA ILE A 254 6.83 15.52 3.70
C ILE A 254 5.64 14.93 4.45
N ALA A 255 5.54 13.60 4.51
CA ALA A 255 4.46 12.93 5.24
C ALA A 255 4.44 13.31 6.72
N VAL A 256 5.61 13.30 7.38
CA VAL A 256 5.73 13.69 8.79
C VAL A 256 5.32 15.14 9.00
N ASP A 257 5.77 16.06 8.15
CA ASP A 257 5.44 17.48 8.23
C ASP A 257 3.93 17.72 8.05
N VAL A 258 3.29 17.05 7.08
CA VAL A 258 1.84 17.12 6.90
C VAL A 258 1.10 16.55 8.10
N LEU A 259 1.48 15.36 8.60
CA LEU A 259 0.83 14.75 9.76
C LEU A 259 0.97 15.59 11.03
N LYS A 260 2.11 16.28 11.21
CA LYS A 260 2.31 17.26 12.29
C LYS A 260 1.42 18.49 12.12
N SER A 261 1.32 19.04 10.92
CA SER A 261 0.44 20.20 10.64
C SER A 261 -1.05 19.89 10.89
N LEU A 262 -1.43 18.62 10.81
CA LEU A 262 -2.77 18.12 11.13
C LEU A 262 -2.92 17.68 12.61
N ALA A 263 -1.89 17.87 13.46
CA ALA A 263 -1.85 17.42 14.85
C ALA A 263 -2.10 15.89 15.04
N ILE A 264 -1.83 15.09 14.01
CA ILE A 264 -1.91 13.62 14.05
C ILE A 264 -0.62 13.05 14.67
N LEU A 265 0.54 13.62 14.32
CA LEU A 265 1.82 13.38 14.99
C LEU A 265 2.18 14.57 15.90
N PRO A 266 2.95 14.32 16.99
CA PRO A 266 3.45 15.39 17.87
C PRO A 266 4.49 16.29 17.20
#